data_e2e010c165fef13bc9c711a9bf2efe9b
#
_entry.id   e2e010c165fef13bc9c711a9bf2efe9b
#
_cell.length_a   1.000
_cell.length_b   1.000
_cell.length_c   1.000
_cell.angle_alpha   90.00
_cell.angle_beta   90.00
_cell.angle_gamma   90.00
#
_symmetry.space_group_name_H-M   'P 1'
#
loop_
_entity.id
_entity.type
_entity.pdbx_description
1 polymer ?
#
loop_
_entity_poly.entity_id
_entity_poly.type
_entity_poly.pdbx_seq_one_letter_code
_entity_poly.pdbx_strand_id
1 'polypeptide(L)'
;IAYFIAQSYNGVDTVLSLSGRENLQIKNIMIYGGSDLAYTSAKHLSKKYNVKLICEDLPKCEKFADELPNVMVLNGLGTDVDFLREEDLDSMDAFLALSNETEKNILASLAAKESGVKKTISQVENIEFVPLAHNMGLNTTINIKYLTANFIVNYIREGELLNFTSIEGLDADVIEVEVKEGSNVLDNKLKEIGFPKDGIIGGVLRNKEPLIPRGDFTFEVGDRVLIVTKKEGKKSIEAMFK
;
A
#
# COMPACT_ATOMS: atom_id res chain seq x y z
N ILE A 1 -0.06 -0.26 17.63
CA ILE A 1 -0.08 0.34 16.28
C ILE A 1 -1.03 1.53 16.35
N ALA A 2 -0.62 2.70 15.81
CA ALA A 2 -1.45 3.90 15.70
C ALA A 2 -1.58 4.25 14.21
N TYR A 3 -2.78 4.62 13.78
CA TYR A 3 -3.09 5.07 12.44
C TYR A 3 -3.45 6.55 12.47
N PHE A 4 -2.91 7.31 11.53
CA PHE A 4 -3.11 8.74 11.44
C PHE A 4 -3.63 9.11 10.06
N ILE A 5 -4.56 10.04 10.01
CA ILE A 5 -5.05 10.66 8.78
C ILE A 5 -4.52 12.08 8.76
N ALA A 6 -3.78 12.43 7.72
CA ALA A 6 -3.22 13.76 7.56
C ALA A 6 -3.82 14.45 6.33
N GLN A 7 -4.08 15.75 6.43
CA GLN A 7 -4.66 16.56 5.35
C GLN A 7 -3.69 16.81 4.19
N SER A 8 -2.39 16.63 4.40
CA SER A 8 -1.37 16.90 3.40
C SER A 8 -0.14 16.02 3.58
N TYR A 9 0.69 15.91 2.55
CA TYR A 9 1.99 15.23 2.64
C TYR A 9 2.88 15.84 3.75
N ASN A 10 2.90 17.15 3.91
CA ASN A 10 3.62 17.81 5.00
C ASN A 10 3.09 17.40 6.39
N GLY A 11 1.78 17.16 6.51
CA GLY A 11 1.16 16.62 7.73
C GLY A 11 1.62 15.20 8.02
N VAL A 12 1.78 14.36 6.99
CA VAL A 12 2.34 13.00 7.12
C VAL A 12 3.77 13.08 7.64
N ASP A 13 4.62 13.92 7.05
CA ASP A 13 6.02 14.11 7.47
C ASP A 13 6.11 14.58 8.92
N THR A 14 5.23 15.49 9.35
CA THR A 14 5.15 15.95 10.74
C THR A 14 4.79 14.81 11.69
N VAL A 15 3.81 13.99 11.35
CA VAL A 15 3.41 12.84 12.19
C VAL A 15 4.52 11.81 12.25
N LEU A 16 5.20 11.52 11.14
CA LEU A 16 6.33 10.60 11.10
C LEU A 16 7.47 11.10 12.00
N SER A 17 7.84 12.38 11.91
CA SER A 17 8.88 12.97 12.75
C SER A 17 8.52 12.92 14.24
N LEU A 18 7.27 13.23 14.61
CA LEU A 18 6.76 13.13 15.99
C LEU A 18 6.75 11.69 16.52
N SER A 19 6.59 10.70 15.63
CA SER A 19 6.63 9.28 16.00
C SER A 19 8.05 8.72 16.12
N GLY A 20 9.08 9.56 15.95
CA GLY A 20 10.50 9.15 15.95
C GLY A 20 10.90 8.34 14.72
N ARG A 21 10.09 8.32 13.67
CA ARG A 21 10.43 7.70 12.39
C ARG A 21 10.99 8.75 11.44
N GLU A 22 12.20 8.50 10.96
CA GLU A 22 12.78 9.30 9.88
C GLU A 22 12.01 9.10 8.57
N ASN A 23 11.82 10.17 7.83
CA ASN A 23 11.31 10.08 6.46
C ASN A 23 12.39 9.45 5.59
N LEU A 24 12.25 8.16 5.28
CA LEU A 24 13.20 7.42 4.47
C LEU A 24 13.16 7.94 3.03
N GLN A 25 14.21 8.65 2.64
CA GLN A 25 14.41 8.99 1.24
C GLN A 25 14.93 7.75 0.50
N ILE A 26 14.04 7.12 -0.26
CA ILE A 26 14.40 6.00 -1.13
C ILE A 26 15.10 6.56 -2.38
N LYS A 27 16.27 6.02 -2.70
CA LYS A 27 17.04 6.32 -3.92
C LYS A 27 17.44 5.05 -4.66
N ASN A 28 17.90 4.04 -3.93
CA ASN A 28 18.43 2.80 -4.47
C ASN A 28 17.51 1.64 -4.12
N ILE A 29 17.07 0.90 -5.13
CA ILE A 29 16.12 -0.20 -4.99
C ILE A 29 16.71 -1.45 -5.63
N MET A 30 16.70 -2.56 -4.91
CA MET A 30 17.01 -3.86 -5.45
C MET A 30 15.72 -4.67 -5.57
N ILE A 31 15.49 -5.25 -6.74
CA ILE A 31 14.33 -6.09 -7.04
C ILE A 31 14.84 -7.49 -7.35
N TYR A 32 14.28 -8.50 -6.71
CA TYR A 32 14.53 -9.90 -7.00
C TYR A 32 13.30 -10.54 -7.65
N GLY A 33 13.49 -11.17 -8.80
CA GLY A 33 12.49 -11.97 -9.49
C GLY A 33 12.49 -11.80 -11.01
N GLY A 34 12.08 -12.86 -11.71
CA GLY A 34 11.88 -12.88 -13.16
C GLY A 34 10.41 -12.89 -13.57
N SER A 35 9.51 -12.39 -12.71
CA SER A 35 8.08 -12.32 -12.95
C SER A 35 7.69 -11.04 -13.73
N ASP A 36 6.49 -11.04 -14.31
CA ASP A 36 5.94 -9.84 -14.96
C ASP A 36 5.75 -8.69 -13.95
N LEU A 37 5.51 -9.01 -12.68
CA LEU A 37 5.44 -8.02 -11.63
C LEU A 37 6.80 -7.38 -11.37
N ALA A 38 7.88 -8.17 -11.29
CA ALA A 38 9.24 -7.68 -11.10
C ALA A 38 9.64 -6.76 -12.28
N TYR A 39 9.40 -7.22 -13.52
CA TYR A 39 9.64 -6.43 -14.73
C TYR A 39 8.88 -5.10 -14.72
N THR A 40 7.56 -5.15 -14.48
CA THR A 40 6.72 -3.95 -14.49
C THR A 40 7.10 -2.99 -13.38
N SER A 41 7.43 -3.51 -12.19
CA SER A 41 7.89 -2.71 -11.06
C SER A 41 9.22 -2.02 -11.38
N ALA A 42 10.20 -2.75 -11.93
CA ALA A 42 11.48 -2.20 -12.35
C ALA A 42 11.31 -1.08 -13.37
N LYS A 43 10.47 -1.31 -14.40
CA LYS A 43 10.15 -0.32 -15.44
C LYS A 43 9.55 0.97 -14.90
N HIS A 44 8.68 0.88 -13.91
CA HIS A 44 8.05 2.06 -13.32
C HIS A 44 8.96 2.79 -12.32
N LEU A 45 9.66 2.03 -11.48
CA LEU A 45 10.52 2.58 -10.43
C LEU A 45 11.78 3.23 -11.00
N SER A 46 12.34 2.69 -12.10
CA SER A 46 13.54 3.24 -12.74
C SER A 46 13.37 4.65 -13.33
N LYS A 47 12.12 5.15 -13.41
CA LYS A 47 11.86 6.55 -13.79
C LYS A 47 12.28 7.56 -12.72
N LYS A 48 12.44 7.13 -11.47
CA LYS A 48 12.72 8.01 -10.32
C LYS A 48 13.84 7.51 -9.41
N TYR A 49 14.17 6.23 -9.48
CA TYR A 49 15.08 5.57 -8.56
C TYR A 49 16.16 4.81 -9.35
N ASN A 50 17.30 4.59 -8.71
CA ASN A 50 18.29 3.65 -9.21
C ASN A 50 17.79 2.23 -8.92
N VAL A 51 17.63 1.42 -9.95
CA VAL A 51 17.06 0.07 -9.82
C VAL A 51 18.06 -0.97 -10.29
N LYS A 52 18.34 -1.96 -9.42
CA LYS A 52 18.97 -3.24 -9.76
C LYS A 52 17.89 -4.31 -9.79
N LEU A 53 17.84 -5.12 -10.85
CA LEU A 53 16.91 -6.24 -11.01
C LEU A 53 17.69 -7.54 -11.10
N ILE A 54 17.49 -8.43 -10.14
CA ILE A 54 18.13 -9.74 -10.09
C ILE A 54 17.14 -10.79 -10.55
N CYS A 55 17.53 -11.62 -11.51
CA CYS A 55 16.73 -12.74 -11.99
C CYS A 55 17.58 -13.98 -12.19
N GLU A 56 16.99 -15.18 -11.97
CA GLU A 56 17.70 -16.45 -12.04
C GLU A 56 17.82 -16.99 -13.47
N ASP A 57 16.83 -16.70 -14.32
CA ASP A 57 16.73 -17.22 -15.69
C ASP A 57 17.51 -16.31 -16.64
N LEU A 58 18.65 -16.76 -17.13
CA LEU A 58 19.52 -15.97 -18.00
C LEU A 58 18.83 -15.43 -19.24
N PRO A 59 18.06 -16.21 -20.04
CA PRO A 59 17.31 -15.68 -21.18
C PRO A 59 16.34 -14.54 -20.81
N LYS A 60 15.70 -14.61 -19.63
CA LYS A 60 14.85 -13.52 -19.16
C LYS A 60 15.66 -12.29 -18.75
N CYS A 61 16.80 -12.49 -18.10
CA CYS A 61 17.68 -11.38 -17.74
C CYS A 61 18.17 -10.63 -18.98
N GLU A 62 18.59 -11.33 -20.02
CA GLU A 62 19.00 -10.75 -21.30
C GLU A 62 17.87 -9.92 -21.91
N LYS A 63 16.66 -10.50 -22.01
CA LYS A 63 15.47 -9.79 -22.48
C LYS A 63 15.18 -8.52 -21.64
N PHE A 64 15.24 -8.63 -20.32
CA PHE A 64 14.99 -7.49 -19.45
C PHE A 64 16.05 -6.41 -19.59
N ALA A 65 17.32 -6.78 -19.77
CA ALA A 65 18.40 -5.84 -20.02
C ALA A 65 18.18 -5.04 -21.32
N ASP A 66 17.72 -5.71 -22.37
CA ASP A 66 17.41 -5.06 -23.65
C ASP A 66 16.20 -4.12 -23.55
N GLU A 67 15.17 -4.50 -22.81
CA GLU A 67 13.90 -3.75 -22.71
C GLU A 67 13.91 -2.66 -21.63
N LEU A 68 14.84 -2.69 -20.67
CA LEU A 68 14.91 -1.80 -19.50
C LEU A 68 16.24 -1.04 -19.44
N PRO A 69 16.49 -0.07 -20.34
CA PRO A 69 17.79 0.60 -20.45
C PRO A 69 18.22 1.37 -19.19
N ASN A 70 17.28 1.70 -18.30
CA ASN A 70 17.55 2.44 -17.04
C ASN A 70 17.59 1.52 -15.81
N VAL A 71 17.66 0.20 -16.00
CA VAL A 71 17.72 -0.80 -14.94
C VAL A 71 18.99 -1.61 -15.09
N MET A 72 19.76 -1.75 -14.01
CA MET A 72 20.87 -2.70 -13.98
C MET A 72 20.30 -4.10 -13.77
N VAL A 73 20.35 -4.93 -14.81
CA VAL A 73 19.87 -6.31 -14.72
C VAL A 73 21.04 -7.25 -14.45
N LEU A 74 20.88 -8.10 -13.45
CA LEU A 74 21.89 -9.03 -12.94
C LEU A 74 21.34 -10.45 -12.97
N ASN A 75 22.14 -11.40 -13.45
CA ASN A 75 21.79 -12.82 -13.37
C ASN A 75 22.35 -13.43 -12.08
N GLY A 76 21.47 -13.89 -11.21
CA GLY A 76 21.85 -14.45 -9.92
C GLY A 76 20.68 -14.96 -9.10
N LEU A 77 20.99 -15.56 -7.96
CA LEU A 77 20.00 -16.07 -7.00
C LEU A 77 19.72 -15.02 -5.92
N GLY A 78 18.46 -14.61 -5.77
CA GLY A 78 18.07 -13.67 -4.72
C GLY A 78 18.13 -14.22 -3.29
N THR A 79 18.40 -15.50 -3.13
CA THR A 79 18.65 -16.16 -1.84
C THR A 79 20.13 -16.33 -1.54
N ASP A 80 21.01 -16.02 -2.48
CA ASP A 80 22.46 -16.00 -2.28
C ASP A 80 22.89 -14.66 -1.66
N VAL A 81 23.08 -14.67 -0.36
CA VAL A 81 23.38 -13.46 0.42
C VAL A 81 24.73 -12.86 0.06
N ASP A 82 25.72 -13.71 -0.25
CA ASP A 82 27.06 -13.24 -0.60
C ASP A 82 27.03 -12.53 -1.96
N PHE A 83 26.36 -13.12 -2.96
CA PHE A 83 26.09 -12.45 -4.23
C PHE A 83 25.35 -11.12 -4.05
N LEU A 84 24.31 -11.08 -3.23
CA LEU A 84 23.56 -9.85 -3.00
C LEU A 84 24.43 -8.75 -2.36
N ARG A 85 25.36 -9.12 -1.47
CA ARG A 85 26.30 -8.17 -0.86
C ARG A 85 27.36 -7.67 -1.84
N GLU A 86 27.87 -8.54 -2.70
CA GLU A 86 28.76 -8.15 -3.80
C GLU A 86 28.07 -7.12 -4.72
N GLU A 87 26.75 -7.21 -4.83
CA GLU A 87 25.92 -6.26 -5.59
C GLU A 87 25.37 -5.09 -4.76
N ASP A 88 26.07 -4.73 -3.68
CA ASP A 88 25.80 -3.58 -2.81
C ASP A 88 24.46 -3.64 -2.06
N LEU A 89 23.97 -4.82 -1.66
CA LEU A 89 22.73 -4.96 -0.90
C LEU A 89 22.68 -4.03 0.32
N ASP A 90 23.79 -3.91 1.05
CA ASP A 90 23.90 -3.11 2.27
C ASP A 90 23.69 -1.60 2.04
N SER A 91 23.83 -1.15 0.79
CA SER A 91 23.60 0.25 0.37
C SER A 91 22.22 0.53 -0.19
N MET A 92 21.37 -0.50 -0.27
CA MET A 92 20.01 -0.36 -0.79
C MET A 92 19.06 0.22 0.25
N ASP A 93 18.21 1.14 -0.17
CA ASP A 93 17.15 1.72 0.67
C ASP A 93 15.93 0.81 0.74
N ALA A 94 15.68 0.05 -0.34
CA ALA A 94 14.57 -0.89 -0.42
C ALA A 94 14.96 -2.17 -1.17
N PHE A 95 14.36 -3.29 -0.73
CA PHE A 95 14.45 -4.59 -1.38
C PHE A 95 13.05 -5.15 -1.65
N LEU A 96 12.79 -5.53 -2.90
CA LEU A 96 11.51 -6.06 -3.36
C LEU A 96 11.70 -7.48 -3.86
N ALA A 97 11.19 -8.48 -3.15
CA ALA A 97 11.19 -9.87 -3.58
C ALA A 97 9.87 -10.19 -4.30
N LEU A 98 9.93 -10.27 -5.62
CA LEU A 98 8.79 -10.34 -6.54
C LEU A 98 8.90 -11.56 -7.49
N SER A 99 9.50 -12.64 -7.05
CA SER A 99 9.47 -13.90 -7.79
C SER A 99 8.12 -14.62 -7.61
N ASN A 100 7.88 -15.67 -8.39
CA ASN A 100 6.68 -16.49 -8.24
C ASN A 100 6.80 -17.54 -7.10
N GLU A 101 7.89 -17.52 -6.35
CA GLU A 101 8.19 -18.50 -5.30
C GLU A 101 8.14 -17.82 -3.92
N THR A 102 7.05 -18.06 -3.20
CA THR A 102 6.78 -17.41 -1.89
C THR A 102 7.92 -17.62 -0.89
N GLU A 103 8.44 -18.82 -0.79
CA GLU A 103 9.50 -19.21 0.15
C GLU A 103 10.81 -18.47 -0.15
N LYS A 104 11.20 -18.40 -1.42
CA LYS A 104 12.38 -17.64 -1.85
C LYS A 104 12.20 -16.14 -1.58
N ASN A 105 11.00 -15.60 -1.85
CA ASN A 105 10.71 -14.19 -1.58
C ASN A 105 10.82 -13.85 -0.10
N ILE A 106 10.30 -14.70 0.79
CA ILE A 106 10.41 -14.54 2.24
C ILE A 106 11.87 -14.59 2.67
N LEU A 107 12.62 -15.63 2.26
CA LEU A 107 14.03 -15.80 2.64
C LEU A 107 14.90 -14.63 2.15
N ALA A 108 14.77 -14.23 0.88
CA ALA A 108 15.51 -13.10 0.32
C ALA A 108 15.18 -11.77 1.04
N SER A 109 13.91 -11.55 1.36
CA SER A 109 13.49 -10.35 2.11
C SER A 109 14.02 -10.33 3.54
N LEU A 110 14.10 -11.47 4.20
CA LEU A 110 14.71 -11.60 5.54
C LEU A 110 16.21 -11.33 5.48
N ALA A 111 16.93 -11.91 4.51
CA ALA A 111 18.34 -11.66 4.30
C ALA A 111 18.63 -10.18 4.05
N ALA A 112 17.83 -9.53 3.20
CA ALA A 112 17.97 -8.11 2.95
C ALA A 112 17.73 -7.27 4.21
N LYS A 113 16.75 -7.63 5.01
CA LYS A 113 16.47 -6.97 6.29
C LYS A 113 17.61 -7.12 7.29
N GLU A 114 18.17 -8.32 7.44
CA GLU A 114 19.33 -8.60 8.29
C GLU A 114 20.59 -7.85 7.82
N SER A 115 20.72 -7.62 6.52
CA SER A 115 21.79 -6.79 5.93
C SER A 115 21.55 -5.27 6.12
N GLY A 116 20.49 -4.86 6.81
CA GLY A 116 20.23 -3.47 7.15
C GLY A 116 19.34 -2.70 6.18
N VAL A 117 18.78 -3.35 5.15
CA VAL A 117 17.83 -2.70 4.24
C VAL A 117 16.58 -2.29 5.01
N LYS A 118 16.28 -1.00 4.98
CA LYS A 118 15.24 -0.42 5.83
C LYS A 118 13.81 -0.77 5.40
N LYS A 119 13.60 -0.99 4.10
CA LYS A 119 12.27 -1.29 3.54
C LYS A 119 12.31 -2.55 2.70
N THR A 120 11.60 -3.58 3.15
CA THR A 120 11.48 -4.84 2.42
C THR A 120 10.02 -5.09 2.05
N ILE A 121 9.78 -5.53 0.81
CA ILE A 121 8.47 -5.94 0.32
C ILE A 121 8.60 -7.35 -0.24
N SER A 122 7.75 -8.26 0.22
CA SER A 122 7.76 -9.66 -0.21
C SER A 122 6.43 -10.05 -0.87
N GLN A 123 6.49 -10.56 -2.09
CA GLN A 123 5.33 -11.20 -2.71
C GLN A 123 5.07 -12.55 -2.05
N VAL A 124 3.84 -12.74 -1.56
CA VAL A 124 3.38 -13.97 -0.91
C VAL A 124 2.12 -14.46 -1.61
N GLU A 125 2.25 -15.50 -2.43
CA GLU A 125 1.12 -16.02 -3.20
C GLU A 125 0.11 -16.78 -2.33
N ASN A 126 0.59 -17.58 -1.39
CA ASN A 126 -0.25 -18.30 -0.45
C ASN A 126 -0.49 -17.45 0.80
N ILE A 127 -1.75 -17.04 1.01
CA ILE A 127 -2.16 -16.17 2.12
C ILE A 127 -1.86 -16.78 3.50
N GLU A 128 -1.77 -18.11 3.60
CA GLU A 128 -1.43 -18.81 4.84
C GLU A 128 -0.01 -18.51 5.33
N PHE A 129 0.90 -18.13 4.42
CA PHE A 129 2.25 -17.71 4.77
C PHE A 129 2.36 -16.26 5.26
N VAL A 130 1.33 -15.44 5.09
CA VAL A 130 1.37 -14.03 5.52
C VAL A 130 1.58 -13.89 7.03
N PRO A 131 0.84 -14.60 7.92
CA PRO A 131 1.10 -14.54 9.36
C PRO A 131 2.51 -15.04 9.72
N LEU A 132 3.01 -16.07 9.03
CA LEU A 132 4.36 -16.58 9.25
C LEU A 132 5.42 -15.52 8.89
N ALA A 133 5.30 -14.90 7.72
CA ALA A 133 6.20 -13.85 7.27
C ALA A 133 6.22 -12.66 8.25
N HIS A 134 5.06 -12.26 8.76
CA HIS A 134 4.96 -11.21 9.78
C HIS A 134 5.63 -11.61 11.10
N ASN A 135 5.44 -12.84 11.57
CA ASN A 135 6.08 -13.34 12.78
C ASN A 135 7.60 -13.41 12.65
N MET A 136 8.12 -13.64 11.43
CA MET A 136 9.53 -13.58 11.10
C MET A 136 10.05 -12.14 10.94
N GLY A 137 9.16 -11.15 11.07
CA GLY A 137 9.52 -9.73 11.08
C GLY A 137 9.40 -9.02 9.73
N LEU A 138 8.83 -9.64 8.70
CA LEU A 138 8.49 -8.95 7.45
C LEU A 138 7.20 -8.15 7.66
N ASN A 139 7.31 -6.82 7.58
CA ASN A 139 6.18 -5.94 7.86
C ASN A 139 5.34 -5.60 6.61
N THR A 140 5.86 -5.90 5.41
CA THR A 140 5.16 -5.60 4.16
C THR A 140 5.18 -6.83 3.26
N THR A 141 4.01 -7.44 3.13
CA THR A 141 3.76 -8.53 2.19
C THR A 141 2.72 -8.08 1.17
N ILE A 142 2.83 -8.57 -0.06
CA ILE A 142 1.81 -8.34 -1.09
C ILE A 142 1.30 -9.67 -1.64
N ASN A 143 -0.02 -9.79 -1.75
CA ASN A 143 -0.69 -10.90 -2.43
C ASN A 143 -1.45 -10.35 -3.63
N ILE A 144 -0.96 -10.63 -4.83
CA ILE A 144 -1.53 -10.07 -6.07
C ILE A 144 -2.94 -10.57 -6.29
N LYS A 145 -3.22 -11.85 -6.04
CA LYS A 145 -4.54 -12.45 -6.23
C LYS A 145 -5.58 -11.75 -5.37
N TYR A 146 -5.24 -11.48 -4.10
CA TYR A 146 -6.11 -10.78 -3.16
C TYR A 146 -6.32 -9.30 -3.55
N LEU A 147 -5.24 -8.60 -3.92
CA LEU A 147 -5.32 -7.21 -4.38
C LEU A 147 -6.17 -7.10 -5.65
N THR A 148 -5.97 -8.00 -6.61
CA THR A 148 -6.74 -8.02 -7.87
C THR A 148 -8.21 -8.35 -7.61
N ALA A 149 -8.49 -9.34 -6.77
CA ALA A 149 -9.88 -9.68 -6.41
C ALA A 149 -10.59 -8.50 -5.75
N ASN A 150 -9.93 -7.81 -4.81
CA ASN A 150 -10.48 -6.62 -4.18
C ASN A 150 -10.73 -5.49 -5.19
N PHE A 151 -9.78 -5.28 -6.12
CA PHE A 151 -9.96 -4.30 -7.19
C PHE A 151 -11.18 -4.62 -8.06
N ILE A 152 -11.35 -5.88 -8.49
CA ILE A 152 -12.50 -6.33 -9.29
C ILE A 152 -13.80 -6.13 -8.51
N VAL A 153 -13.85 -6.53 -7.24
CA VAL A 153 -15.05 -6.37 -6.39
C VAL A 153 -15.42 -4.90 -6.25
N ASN A 154 -14.42 -4.04 -6.05
CA ASN A 154 -14.64 -2.59 -5.94
C ASN A 154 -15.13 -2.01 -7.28
N TYR A 155 -14.54 -2.44 -8.39
CA TYR A 155 -14.94 -2.00 -9.74
C TYR A 155 -16.39 -2.40 -10.09
N ILE A 156 -16.80 -3.63 -9.74
CA ILE A 156 -18.20 -4.11 -9.98
C ILE A 156 -19.21 -3.35 -9.10
N ARG A 157 -18.77 -2.88 -7.92
CA ARG A 157 -19.59 -2.09 -7.00
C ARG A 157 -19.69 -0.62 -7.37
N GLU A 158 -19.25 -0.23 -8.57
CA GLU A 158 -19.29 1.16 -9.04
C GLU A 158 -20.65 1.82 -8.80
N GLY A 159 -20.63 2.92 -8.07
CA GLY A 159 -21.77 3.78 -7.72
C GLY A 159 -21.99 3.98 -6.23
N GLU A 160 -21.41 3.18 -5.34
CA GLU A 160 -21.64 3.30 -3.89
C GLU A 160 -20.36 3.65 -3.08
N LEU A 161 -19.19 3.17 -3.52
CA LEU A 161 -17.91 3.43 -2.85
C LEU A 161 -16.87 3.86 -3.89
N LEU A 162 -16.20 4.98 -3.65
CA LEU A 162 -15.09 5.43 -4.50
C LEU A 162 -13.83 4.61 -4.25
N ASN A 163 -13.55 4.29 -2.98
CA ASN A 163 -12.40 3.49 -2.56
C ASN A 163 -12.72 2.66 -1.32
N PHE A 164 -12.04 1.54 -1.21
CA PHE A 164 -12.13 0.64 -0.06
C PHE A 164 -10.75 0.06 0.26
N THR A 165 -10.36 0.11 1.53
CA THR A 165 -9.12 -0.52 2.00
C THR A 165 -9.35 -1.09 3.39
N SER A 166 -9.07 -2.39 3.58
CA SER A 166 -9.03 -2.99 4.91
C SER A 166 -7.71 -2.66 5.59
N ILE A 167 -7.76 -2.33 6.87
CA ILE A 167 -6.56 -2.07 7.66
C ILE A 167 -6.06 -3.40 8.22
N GLU A 168 -4.90 -3.86 7.76
CA GLU A 168 -4.31 -5.10 8.26
C GLU A 168 -4.06 -5.02 9.77
N GLY A 169 -4.44 -6.09 10.49
CA GLY A 169 -4.29 -6.18 11.95
C GLY A 169 -5.36 -5.44 12.75
N LEU A 170 -6.35 -4.82 12.12
CA LEU A 170 -7.55 -4.27 12.76
C LEU A 170 -8.80 -4.82 12.11
N ASP A 171 -9.84 -5.01 12.90
CA ASP A 171 -11.19 -5.30 12.37
C ASP A 171 -11.89 -4.00 11.95
N ALA A 172 -11.23 -3.27 11.05
CA ALA A 172 -11.70 -1.98 10.58
C ALA A 172 -11.36 -1.78 9.10
N ASP A 173 -12.28 -1.12 8.41
CA ASP A 173 -12.16 -0.75 7.01
C ASP A 173 -12.09 0.77 6.86
N VAL A 174 -11.35 1.23 5.88
CA VAL A 174 -11.40 2.61 5.39
C VAL A 174 -12.23 2.62 4.12
N ILE A 175 -13.29 3.41 4.12
CA ILE A 175 -14.17 3.59 2.96
C ILE A 175 -14.19 5.05 2.55
N GLU A 176 -14.27 5.28 1.26
CA GLU A 176 -14.48 6.60 0.68
C GLU A 176 -15.84 6.60 -0.04
N VAL A 177 -16.71 7.51 0.36
CA VAL A 177 -18.05 7.67 -0.21
C VAL A 177 -18.22 9.07 -0.78
N GLU A 178 -19.01 9.19 -1.83
CA GLU A 178 -19.41 10.49 -2.40
C GLU A 178 -20.80 10.86 -1.92
N VAL A 179 -20.97 12.09 -1.50
CA VAL A 179 -22.28 12.65 -1.14
C VAL A 179 -23.05 12.96 -2.42
N LYS A 180 -24.17 12.26 -2.63
CA LYS A 180 -25.05 12.43 -3.80
C LYS A 180 -26.26 13.28 -3.48
N GLU A 181 -26.92 13.78 -4.50
CA GLU A 181 -28.25 14.41 -4.35
C GLU A 181 -29.23 13.45 -3.69
N GLY A 182 -29.97 13.94 -2.69
CA GLY A 182 -30.89 13.12 -1.91
C GLY A 182 -30.29 12.35 -0.75
N SER A 183 -28.98 12.45 -0.53
CA SER A 183 -28.30 11.80 0.61
C SER A 183 -28.85 12.31 1.95
N ASN A 184 -29.07 11.39 2.89
CA ASN A 184 -29.57 11.69 4.24
C ASN A 184 -28.65 12.56 5.10
N VAL A 185 -27.41 12.76 4.67
CA VAL A 185 -26.42 13.61 5.38
C VAL A 185 -26.48 15.08 4.97
N LEU A 186 -27.21 15.39 3.89
CA LEU A 186 -27.37 16.78 3.43
C LEU A 186 -28.23 17.60 4.40
N ASP A 187 -28.08 18.91 4.34
CA ASP A 187 -28.87 19.91 5.07
C ASP A 187 -28.84 19.82 6.61
N ASN A 188 -28.10 18.84 7.16
CA ASN A 188 -27.95 18.63 8.58
C ASN A 188 -26.49 18.79 9.02
N LYS A 189 -26.27 19.25 10.26
CA LYS A 189 -24.94 19.30 10.84
C LYS A 189 -24.48 17.87 11.23
N LEU A 190 -23.19 17.59 11.12
CA LEU A 190 -22.63 16.29 11.46
C LEU A 190 -23.06 15.79 12.86
N LYS A 191 -23.16 16.66 13.85
CA LYS A 191 -23.64 16.31 15.21
C LYS A 191 -25.11 15.90 15.26
N GLU A 192 -25.91 16.21 14.23
CA GLU A 192 -27.36 16.03 14.16
C GLU A 192 -27.77 14.80 13.32
N ILE A 193 -26.88 14.31 12.44
CA ILE A 193 -27.18 13.19 11.55
C ILE A 193 -27.21 11.81 12.22
N GLY A 194 -26.89 11.72 13.52
CA GLY A 194 -26.87 10.45 14.23
C GLY A 194 -25.86 9.43 13.69
N PHE A 195 -24.64 9.88 13.35
CA PHE A 195 -23.61 9.04 12.76
C PHE A 195 -23.34 7.78 13.61
N PRO A 196 -23.25 6.57 12.98
CA PRO A 196 -23.07 5.31 13.71
C PRO A 196 -21.81 5.28 14.57
N LYS A 197 -21.91 4.72 15.79
CA LYS A 197 -20.80 4.61 16.75
C LYS A 197 -19.68 3.70 16.29
N ASP A 198 -19.96 2.83 15.30
CA ASP A 198 -18.99 1.89 14.73
C ASP A 198 -18.11 2.51 13.64
N GLY A 199 -18.30 3.80 13.35
CA GLY A 199 -17.51 4.53 12.38
C GLY A 199 -17.09 5.90 12.87
N ILE A 200 -16.04 6.42 12.22
CA ILE A 200 -15.58 7.79 12.42
C ILE A 200 -15.27 8.41 11.06
N ILE A 201 -15.68 9.66 10.87
CA ILE A 201 -15.32 10.43 9.69
C ILE A 201 -13.92 10.98 9.90
N GLY A 202 -12.98 10.51 9.09
CA GLY A 202 -11.57 10.90 9.15
C GLY A 202 -11.27 12.19 8.41
N GLY A 203 -12.07 12.50 7.37
CA GLY A 203 -11.87 13.70 6.57
C GLY A 203 -12.90 13.84 5.45
N VAL A 204 -12.96 15.01 4.85
CA VAL A 204 -13.80 15.31 3.69
C VAL A 204 -12.92 15.99 2.65
N LEU A 205 -13.07 15.61 1.39
CA LEU A 205 -12.44 16.27 0.26
C LEU A 205 -13.53 17.01 -0.52
N ARG A 206 -13.52 18.35 -0.47
CA ARG A 206 -14.42 19.24 -1.19
C ARG A 206 -13.63 20.05 -2.22
N ASN A 207 -13.95 19.92 -3.49
CA ASN A 207 -13.26 20.64 -4.58
C ASN A 207 -11.72 20.46 -4.55
N LYS A 208 -11.23 19.25 -4.19
CA LYS A 208 -9.81 18.90 -3.98
C LYS A 208 -9.16 19.53 -2.74
N GLU A 209 -9.92 20.24 -1.91
CA GLU A 209 -9.45 20.76 -0.63
C GLU A 209 -9.79 19.80 0.50
N PRO A 210 -8.80 19.34 1.28
CA PRO A 210 -9.03 18.44 2.40
C PRO A 210 -9.53 19.22 3.63
N LEU A 211 -10.63 18.75 4.21
CA LEU A 211 -11.27 19.33 5.38
C LEU A 211 -11.36 18.29 6.51
N ILE A 212 -11.21 18.74 7.76
CA ILE A 212 -11.52 17.91 8.93
C ILE A 212 -12.88 18.34 9.46
N PRO A 213 -13.92 17.50 9.31
CA PRO A 213 -15.26 17.85 9.73
C PRO A 213 -15.37 17.86 11.26
N ARG A 214 -15.99 18.88 11.79
CA ARG A 214 -16.36 19.00 13.21
C ARG A 214 -17.87 18.89 13.35
N GLY A 215 -18.40 18.84 14.56
CA GLY A 215 -19.82 18.62 14.81
C GLY A 215 -20.78 19.64 14.14
N ASP A 216 -20.31 20.82 13.80
CA ASP A 216 -21.05 21.87 13.09
C ASP A 216 -20.84 21.86 11.56
N PHE A 217 -20.10 20.89 11.04
CA PHE A 217 -19.88 20.72 9.60
C PHE A 217 -21.16 20.28 8.90
N THR A 218 -21.40 20.82 7.71
CA THR A 218 -22.48 20.42 6.79
C THR A 218 -21.89 19.89 5.50
N PHE A 219 -22.43 18.78 5.01
CA PHE A 219 -22.00 18.16 3.77
C PHE A 219 -22.64 18.86 2.56
N GLU A 220 -21.94 18.83 1.44
CA GLU A 220 -22.41 19.31 0.14
C GLU A 220 -22.37 18.18 -0.88
N VAL A 221 -23.20 18.25 -1.90
CA VAL A 221 -23.17 17.29 -3.02
C VAL A 221 -21.79 17.34 -3.69
N GLY A 222 -21.22 16.16 -3.95
CA GLY A 222 -19.87 16.00 -4.51
C GLY A 222 -18.76 15.95 -3.46
N ASP A 223 -19.06 16.11 -2.15
CA ASP A 223 -18.09 15.84 -1.09
C ASP A 223 -17.65 14.38 -1.12
N ARG A 224 -16.35 14.15 -1.08
CA ARG A 224 -15.79 12.80 -0.89
C ARG A 224 -15.41 12.64 0.57
N VAL A 225 -16.06 11.70 1.23
CA VAL A 225 -15.95 11.49 2.69
C VAL A 225 -15.15 10.25 2.98
N LEU A 226 -14.04 10.42 3.72
CA LEU A 226 -13.22 9.32 4.20
C LEU A 226 -13.71 8.87 5.57
N ILE A 227 -14.07 7.60 5.70
CA ILE A 227 -14.66 7.03 6.88
C ILE A 227 -13.86 5.78 7.29
N VAL A 228 -13.51 5.70 8.57
CA VAL A 228 -12.99 4.47 9.18
C VAL A 228 -14.12 3.81 9.93
N THR A 229 -14.41 2.54 9.62
CA THR A 229 -15.54 1.81 10.22
C THR A 229 -15.17 0.39 10.57
N LYS A 230 -15.80 -0.17 11.61
CA LYS A 230 -15.80 -1.61 11.82
C LYS A 230 -16.57 -2.30 10.69
N LYS A 231 -16.23 -3.55 10.38
CA LYS A 231 -16.88 -4.30 9.30
C LYS A 231 -18.40 -4.36 9.45
N GLU A 232 -18.88 -4.46 10.69
CA GLU A 232 -20.31 -4.53 11.02
C GLU A 232 -21.06 -3.23 10.73
N GLY A 233 -20.42 -2.08 10.94
CA GLY A 233 -20.99 -0.74 10.74
C GLY A 233 -21.08 -0.28 9.29
N LYS A 234 -20.37 -0.94 8.38
CA LYS A 234 -20.20 -0.51 6.99
C LYS A 234 -21.53 -0.27 6.27
N LYS A 235 -22.46 -1.24 6.30
CA LYS A 235 -23.74 -1.15 5.60
C LYS A 235 -24.62 0.01 6.09
N SER A 236 -24.65 0.25 7.39
CA SER A 236 -25.43 1.35 7.97
C SER A 236 -24.86 2.72 7.59
N ILE A 237 -23.53 2.83 7.52
CA ILE A 237 -22.85 4.04 7.09
C ILE A 237 -23.08 4.30 5.61
N GLU A 238 -22.91 3.30 4.74
CA GLU A 238 -23.19 3.44 3.30
C GLU A 238 -24.61 3.90 3.02
N ALA A 239 -25.60 3.40 3.79
CA ALA A 239 -26.99 3.77 3.63
C ALA A 239 -27.29 5.24 4.00
N MET A 240 -26.45 5.89 4.79
CA MET A 240 -26.62 7.31 5.13
C MET A 240 -26.22 8.25 4.00
N PHE A 241 -25.29 7.81 3.13
CA PHE A 241 -24.79 8.62 2.01
C PHE A 241 -25.52 8.34 0.67
N LYS A 242 -26.55 7.49 0.72
CA LYS A 242 -27.45 7.20 -0.42
C LYS A 242 -28.54 8.23 -0.54
#